data_be48be8c9bf927cd9b3a795e377e397f
#
_entry.id   be48be8c9bf927cd9b3a795e377e397f
#
_cell.length_a   1.000
_cell.length_b   1.000
_cell.length_c   1.000
_cell.angle_alpha   90.00
_cell.angle_beta   90.00
_cell.angle_gamma   90.00
#
_symmetry.space_group_name_H-M   'P 1'
#
loop_
_entity.id
_entity.type
_entity.pdbx_description
1 polymer ?
#
loop_
_entity_poly.entity_id
_entity_poly.type
_entity_poly.pdbx_seq_one_letter_code
_entity_poly.pdbx_strand_id
1 'polypeptide(L)'
;MSAQSHLSTQAFLREIWLAAKGESVFLEQVSLSGEGSLPSIFAVTDLATGAIGAAGLAVAELVQASGGAAQEVAADRRLASFWFGTSLRPQGWEAPPLWDAVAGDYRTADGWIRLHTNAPHHRAAALAVLETAVDRNAVAQAVARWNAEELETAIVAQKGCAAKMRTMDEWRIHPQGAAVNAEPLLHITDAPACAKPDWPINPQRPLRGIRVLDLTRVLAGPTATRFMAGFGADVLRLDPPGWDEPGVVPDLVPGKRCARLDLRTSQGQEIFTQLLAQADVLVHGYRSDALAGMGFDAANRRRINPALVDVSLDAYGWSGPWKTRRGFDSLVQMSSGIADAGMRHLGRDKPTPLPVQALDHATGYLMATAAIRGLTQRIRSGHGIEVRTSLARMAQLLVTGSGKQIDTALAAENAADLAPAIEQTFWGPAQRVRGAVTVGEATMAWDRPAASLGSAQPEW
;
A
#
# COMPACT_ATOMS: atom_id res chain seq x y z
N MET A 1 -9.89 -26.49 -4.33
CA MET A 1 -8.66 -25.75 -4.70
C MET A 1 -7.68 -26.70 -5.40
N SER A 2 -7.08 -26.31 -6.53
CA SER A 2 -6.02 -27.14 -7.12
C SER A 2 -4.74 -26.98 -6.28
N ALA A 3 -3.98 -28.09 -6.13
CA ALA A 3 -2.71 -28.06 -5.39
C ALA A 3 -1.72 -26.98 -5.89
N GLN A 4 -1.85 -26.58 -7.15
CA GLN A 4 -0.99 -25.59 -7.80
C GLN A 4 -1.25 -24.15 -7.34
N SER A 5 -2.50 -23.81 -6.96
CA SER A 5 -2.87 -22.51 -6.36
C SER A 5 -2.24 -22.30 -5.00
N HIS A 6 -2.30 -23.32 -4.17
CA HIS A 6 -1.71 -23.28 -2.84
C HIS A 6 -0.21 -23.07 -2.85
N LEU A 7 0.49 -23.68 -3.80
CA LEU A 7 1.95 -23.54 -3.91
C LEU A 7 2.34 -22.10 -4.25
N SER A 8 1.61 -21.41 -5.16
CA SER A 8 1.90 -20.02 -5.53
C SER A 8 1.62 -19.05 -4.39
N THR A 9 0.49 -19.20 -3.70
CA THR A 9 0.15 -18.41 -2.50
C THR A 9 1.18 -18.60 -1.38
N GLN A 10 1.58 -19.86 -1.14
CA GLN A 10 2.61 -20.16 -0.14
C GLN A 10 3.97 -19.58 -0.51
N ALA A 11 4.31 -19.51 -1.80
CA ALA A 11 5.55 -18.87 -2.23
C ALA A 11 5.55 -17.37 -1.91
N PHE A 12 4.48 -16.63 -2.23
CA PHE A 12 4.38 -15.23 -1.88
C PHE A 12 4.37 -14.99 -0.37
N LEU A 13 3.60 -15.79 0.37
CA LEU A 13 3.58 -15.75 1.84
C LEU A 13 5.00 -15.92 2.41
N ARG A 14 5.72 -16.95 1.94
CA ARG A 14 7.08 -17.26 2.38
C ARG A 14 8.05 -16.12 2.05
N GLU A 15 8.04 -15.61 0.82
CA GLU A 15 8.91 -14.51 0.40
C GLU A 15 8.70 -13.25 1.25
N ILE A 16 7.44 -12.86 1.47
CA ILE A 16 7.08 -11.69 2.28
C ILE A 16 7.49 -11.90 3.74
N TRP A 17 7.20 -13.07 4.30
CA TRP A 17 7.51 -13.41 5.68
C TRP A 17 9.01 -13.42 5.96
N LEU A 18 9.79 -14.08 5.10
CA LEU A 18 11.24 -14.15 5.24
C LEU A 18 11.91 -12.78 4.99
N ALA A 19 11.40 -11.97 4.05
CA ALA A 19 11.87 -10.62 3.85
C ALA A 19 11.70 -9.75 5.11
N ALA A 20 10.62 -9.98 5.87
CA ALA A 20 10.38 -9.34 7.17
C ALA A 20 11.18 -9.99 8.33
N LYS A 21 12.18 -10.81 8.04
CA LYS A 21 12.99 -11.59 9.00
C LYS A 21 12.17 -12.54 9.88
N GLY A 22 11.03 -13.02 9.36
CA GLY A 22 10.20 -14.01 10.06
C GLY A 22 10.83 -15.40 10.04
N GLU A 23 10.66 -16.15 11.12
CA GLU A 23 11.14 -17.53 11.21
C GLU A 23 10.20 -18.48 10.45
N SER A 24 10.77 -19.38 9.64
CA SER A 24 9.97 -20.25 8.74
C SER A 24 9.01 -21.19 9.46
N VAL A 25 9.27 -21.54 10.72
CA VAL A 25 8.37 -22.39 11.52
C VAL A 25 6.98 -21.78 11.70
N PHE A 26 6.85 -20.46 11.72
CA PHE A 26 5.56 -19.80 11.83
C PHE A 26 4.67 -19.98 10.59
N LEU A 27 5.23 -20.28 9.43
CA LEU A 27 4.47 -20.50 8.20
C LEU A 27 3.48 -21.68 8.32
N GLU A 28 3.75 -22.63 9.18
CA GLU A 28 2.88 -23.78 9.45
C GLU A 28 1.57 -23.39 10.16
N GLN A 29 1.52 -22.22 10.76
CA GLN A 29 0.32 -21.69 11.43
C GLN A 29 -0.69 -21.09 10.45
N VAL A 30 -0.37 -21.00 9.14
CA VAL A 30 -1.24 -20.38 8.14
C VAL A 30 -2.02 -21.43 7.36
N SER A 31 -3.33 -21.37 7.49
CA SER A 31 -4.27 -22.13 6.65
C SER A 31 -4.85 -21.23 5.55
N LEU A 32 -5.03 -21.81 4.36
CA LEU A 32 -5.53 -21.12 3.18
C LEU A 32 -6.87 -21.72 2.76
N SER A 33 -7.84 -20.87 2.45
CA SER A 33 -9.18 -21.28 2.00
C SER A 33 -9.66 -20.40 0.83
N GLY A 34 -10.87 -20.66 0.34
CA GLY A 34 -11.47 -19.92 -0.77
C GLY A 34 -10.98 -20.36 -2.15
N GLU A 35 -11.70 -19.94 -3.18
CA GLU A 35 -11.47 -20.34 -4.59
C GLU A 35 -11.55 -19.14 -5.53
N GLY A 36 -11.05 -19.34 -6.76
CA GLY A 36 -11.09 -18.38 -7.85
C GLY A 36 -9.90 -17.41 -7.87
N SER A 37 -9.72 -16.78 -9.02
CA SER A 37 -8.65 -15.82 -9.28
C SER A 37 -9.18 -14.62 -10.04
N LEU A 38 -8.66 -13.44 -9.72
CA LEU A 38 -8.84 -12.23 -10.52
C LEU A 38 -8.29 -12.44 -11.93
N PRO A 39 -8.93 -11.87 -12.96
CA PRO A 39 -8.52 -12.05 -14.36
C PRO A 39 -7.21 -11.31 -14.63
N SER A 40 -6.09 -12.01 -14.61
CA SER A 40 -4.76 -11.48 -14.90
C SER A 40 -3.84 -12.60 -15.36
N ILE A 41 -2.81 -12.26 -16.15
CA ILE A 41 -1.72 -13.19 -16.47
C ILE A 41 -0.71 -13.34 -15.32
N PHE A 42 -0.80 -12.46 -14.34
CA PHE A 42 -0.01 -12.51 -13.12
C PHE A 42 -0.83 -13.06 -11.97
N ALA A 43 -0.18 -13.71 -11.03
CA ALA A 43 -0.80 -14.35 -9.88
C ALA A 43 -1.27 -13.34 -8.81
N VAL A 44 -2.13 -12.39 -9.20
CA VAL A 44 -2.61 -11.27 -8.35
C VAL A 44 -3.33 -11.77 -7.11
N THR A 45 -4.20 -12.77 -7.24
CA THR A 45 -4.93 -13.35 -6.10
C THR A 45 -4.00 -14.11 -5.15
N ASP A 46 -2.97 -14.80 -5.68
CA ASP A 46 -1.98 -15.48 -4.85
C ASP A 46 -1.14 -14.47 -4.06
N LEU A 47 -0.72 -13.39 -4.71
CA LEU A 47 -0.04 -12.27 -4.04
C LEU A 47 -0.93 -11.66 -2.96
N ALA A 48 -2.22 -11.44 -3.24
CA ALA A 48 -3.17 -10.90 -2.29
C ALA A 48 -3.29 -11.77 -1.03
N THR A 49 -3.50 -13.07 -1.24
CA THR A 49 -3.68 -14.03 -0.15
C THR A 49 -2.39 -14.19 0.66
N GLY A 50 -1.25 -14.28 -0.03
CA GLY A 50 0.06 -14.39 0.62
C GLY A 50 0.43 -13.15 1.43
N ALA A 51 0.18 -11.95 0.91
CA ALA A 51 0.48 -10.68 1.60
C ALA A 51 -0.42 -10.48 2.82
N ILE A 52 -1.72 -10.73 2.69
CA ILE A 52 -2.68 -10.65 3.81
C ILE A 52 -2.37 -11.72 4.86
N GLY A 53 -2.04 -12.94 4.43
CA GLY A 53 -1.65 -14.03 5.33
C GLY A 53 -0.38 -13.71 6.12
N ALA A 54 0.62 -13.09 5.49
CA ALA A 54 1.85 -12.65 6.16
C ALA A 54 1.59 -11.57 7.21
N ALA A 55 0.69 -10.62 6.92
CA ALA A 55 0.28 -9.60 7.89
C ALA A 55 -0.47 -10.21 9.09
N GLY A 56 -1.36 -11.19 8.84
CA GLY A 56 -2.02 -11.96 9.91
C GLY A 56 -1.01 -12.76 10.74
N LEU A 57 -0.03 -13.38 10.10
CA LEU A 57 1.02 -14.15 10.78
C LEU A 57 1.88 -13.25 11.69
N ALA A 58 2.16 -12.00 11.27
CA ALA A 58 2.87 -11.04 12.11
C ALA A 58 2.07 -10.68 13.36
N VAL A 59 0.72 -10.58 13.25
CA VAL A 59 -0.16 -10.40 14.42
C VAL A 59 -0.10 -11.61 15.35
N ALA A 60 -0.17 -12.83 14.82
CA ALA A 60 -0.08 -14.08 15.59
C ALA A 60 1.23 -14.16 16.38
N GLU A 61 2.35 -13.87 15.72
CA GLU A 61 3.67 -13.86 16.34
C GLU A 61 3.80 -12.77 17.44
N LEU A 62 3.21 -11.57 17.20
CA LEU A 62 3.19 -10.52 18.22
C LEU A 62 2.46 -10.99 19.48
N VAL A 63 1.29 -11.63 19.35
CA VAL A 63 0.54 -12.20 20.48
C VAL A 63 1.41 -13.20 21.25
N GLN A 64 2.06 -14.12 20.55
CA GLN A 64 2.92 -15.12 21.17
C GLN A 64 4.16 -14.49 21.85
N ALA A 65 4.81 -13.52 21.20
CA ALA A 65 5.99 -12.82 21.76
C ALA A 65 5.68 -12.06 23.04
N SER A 66 4.43 -11.68 23.22
CA SER A 66 3.94 -10.97 24.41
C SER A 66 3.35 -11.90 25.47
N GLY A 67 3.61 -13.20 25.39
CA GLY A 67 3.18 -14.19 26.38
C GLY A 67 1.80 -14.79 26.15
N GLY A 68 1.12 -14.46 25.04
CA GLY A 68 -0.13 -15.12 24.63
C GLY A 68 0.11 -16.51 24.05
N ALA A 69 -0.94 -17.29 23.92
CA ALA A 69 -0.89 -18.59 23.25
C ALA A 69 -0.60 -18.43 21.74
N ALA A 70 -0.02 -19.46 21.12
CA ALA A 70 0.11 -19.55 19.67
C ALA A 70 -1.27 -19.44 19.00
N GLN A 71 -1.36 -18.67 17.93
CA GLN A 71 -2.61 -18.41 17.21
C GLN A 71 -2.53 -19.02 15.81
N GLU A 72 -3.60 -19.67 15.37
CA GLU A 72 -3.77 -20.05 13.97
C GLU A 72 -4.16 -18.83 13.13
N VAL A 73 -3.68 -18.79 11.90
CA VAL A 73 -4.00 -17.76 10.93
C VAL A 73 -4.76 -18.39 9.77
N ALA A 74 -5.98 -17.94 9.51
CA ALA A 74 -6.75 -18.38 8.35
C ALA A 74 -6.87 -17.23 7.35
N ALA A 75 -6.38 -17.43 6.14
CA ALA A 75 -6.47 -16.47 5.05
C ALA A 75 -7.38 -17.01 3.93
N ASP A 76 -8.40 -16.22 3.56
CA ASP A 76 -9.38 -16.58 2.54
C ASP A 76 -9.02 -15.91 1.21
N ARG A 77 -8.75 -16.74 0.21
CA ARG A 77 -8.34 -16.34 -1.14
C ARG A 77 -9.40 -15.49 -1.87
N ARG A 78 -10.67 -15.87 -1.72
CA ARG A 78 -11.78 -15.16 -2.35
C ARG A 78 -11.93 -13.76 -1.76
N LEU A 79 -11.95 -13.67 -0.43
CA LEU A 79 -12.04 -12.38 0.26
C LEU A 79 -10.80 -11.52 0.02
N ALA A 80 -9.59 -12.10 -0.01
CA ALA A 80 -8.35 -11.41 -0.33
C ALA A 80 -8.41 -10.74 -1.72
N SER A 81 -9.03 -11.42 -2.71
CA SER A 81 -9.24 -10.85 -4.04
C SER A 81 -10.14 -9.60 -4.01
N PHE A 82 -11.21 -9.60 -3.21
CA PHE A 82 -12.07 -8.43 -3.06
C PHE A 82 -11.38 -7.31 -2.27
N TRP A 83 -10.57 -7.63 -1.26
CA TRP A 83 -9.80 -6.66 -0.50
C TRP A 83 -8.69 -5.97 -1.29
N PHE A 84 -8.24 -6.54 -2.39
CA PHE A 84 -7.32 -5.88 -3.35
C PHE A 84 -8.04 -4.93 -4.32
N GLY A 85 -9.38 -4.95 -4.35
CA GLY A 85 -10.20 -3.93 -4.97
C GLY A 85 -10.63 -2.88 -3.96
N THR A 86 -11.92 -2.80 -3.68
CA THR A 86 -12.47 -1.99 -2.58
C THR A 86 -13.28 -2.88 -1.65
N SER A 87 -13.16 -2.67 -0.35
CA SER A 87 -13.90 -3.44 0.65
C SER A 87 -15.24 -2.82 1.02
N LEU A 88 -15.49 -1.55 0.67
CA LEU A 88 -16.68 -0.80 1.02
C LEU A 88 -17.77 -0.94 -0.05
N ARG A 89 -19.02 -1.14 0.39
CA ARG A 89 -20.23 -1.20 -0.45
C ARG A 89 -21.22 -0.14 0.03
N PRO A 90 -21.24 1.05 -0.61
CA PRO A 90 -22.17 2.12 -0.30
C PRO A 90 -23.64 1.67 -0.38
N GLN A 91 -24.49 2.17 0.51
CA GLN A 91 -25.92 1.93 0.51
C GLN A 91 -26.68 3.25 0.38
N GLY A 92 -27.30 3.47 -0.79
CA GLY A 92 -28.07 4.68 -1.06
C GLY A 92 -27.22 5.93 -1.37
N TRP A 93 -25.92 5.78 -1.58
CA TRP A 93 -25.00 6.84 -2.04
C TRP A 93 -23.93 6.27 -2.97
N GLU A 94 -23.29 7.11 -3.77
CA GLU A 94 -22.23 6.73 -4.70
C GLU A 94 -20.88 7.20 -4.19
N ALA A 95 -19.88 6.30 -4.25
CA ALA A 95 -18.51 6.68 -3.96
C ALA A 95 -17.98 7.64 -5.04
N PRO A 96 -17.21 8.68 -4.67
CA PRO A 96 -16.58 9.55 -5.64
C PRO A 96 -15.68 8.77 -6.62
N PRO A 97 -15.50 9.27 -7.87
CA PRO A 97 -14.68 8.58 -8.87
C PRO A 97 -13.23 8.44 -8.39
N LEU A 98 -12.64 7.27 -8.67
CA LEU A 98 -11.24 6.97 -8.32
C LEU A 98 -10.23 7.76 -9.17
N TRP A 99 -10.62 8.16 -10.38
CA TRP A 99 -9.73 8.76 -11.36
C TRP A 99 -10.17 10.18 -11.75
N ASP A 100 -9.21 11.06 -11.86
CA ASP A 100 -9.38 12.39 -12.43
C ASP A 100 -9.82 12.31 -13.90
N ALA A 101 -10.53 13.31 -14.38
CA ALA A 101 -11.13 13.33 -15.71
C ALA A 101 -10.12 13.10 -16.86
N VAL A 102 -8.86 13.51 -16.67
CA VAL A 102 -7.80 13.34 -17.68
C VAL A 102 -6.72 12.34 -17.25
N ALA A 103 -6.91 11.62 -16.13
CA ALA A 103 -6.06 10.49 -15.80
C ALA A 103 -6.31 9.32 -16.74
N GLY A 104 -5.26 8.64 -17.20
CA GLY A 104 -5.43 7.46 -18.05
C GLY A 104 -4.29 7.20 -19.01
N ASP A 105 -4.52 6.22 -19.88
CA ASP A 105 -3.58 5.78 -20.90
C ASP A 105 -3.88 6.52 -22.22
N TYR A 106 -2.82 7.01 -22.85
CA TYR A 106 -2.89 7.79 -24.09
C TYR A 106 -1.90 7.26 -25.13
N ARG A 107 -2.33 7.23 -26.38
CA ARG A 107 -1.48 6.88 -27.51
C ARG A 107 -0.54 8.04 -27.83
N THR A 108 0.77 7.76 -27.88
CA THR A 108 1.83 8.67 -28.36
C THR A 108 2.19 8.35 -29.78
N ALA A 109 3.09 9.12 -30.40
CA ALA A 109 3.59 8.87 -31.74
C ALA A 109 4.28 7.48 -31.88
N ASP A 110 4.92 7.00 -30.83
CA ASP A 110 5.77 5.79 -30.80
C ASP A 110 5.32 4.70 -29.83
N GLY A 111 4.21 4.89 -29.11
CA GLY A 111 3.77 3.91 -28.13
C GLY A 111 2.62 4.37 -27.25
N TRP A 112 2.75 4.16 -25.94
CA TRP A 112 1.75 4.51 -24.93
C TRP A 112 2.38 5.20 -23.73
N ILE A 113 1.64 6.13 -23.13
CA ILE A 113 1.97 6.80 -21.89
C ILE A 113 0.74 6.82 -20.97
N ARG A 114 0.97 6.67 -19.66
CA ARG A 114 -0.05 6.92 -18.65
C ARG A 114 0.20 8.26 -17.99
N LEU A 115 -0.86 9.07 -17.88
CA LEU A 115 -0.88 10.29 -17.09
C LEU A 115 -1.60 10.02 -15.75
N HIS A 116 -0.98 10.37 -14.63
CA HIS A 116 -1.58 10.27 -13.30
C HIS A 116 -1.85 11.67 -12.76
N THR A 117 -3.08 12.16 -12.94
CA THR A 117 -3.50 13.55 -12.72
C THR A 117 -4.44 13.72 -11.52
N ASN A 118 -4.63 12.71 -10.69
CA ASN A 118 -5.56 12.73 -9.56
C ASN A 118 -5.29 13.89 -8.57
N ALA A 119 -4.02 14.26 -8.35
CA ALA A 119 -3.71 15.44 -7.56
C ALA A 119 -3.75 16.71 -8.45
N PRO A 120 -4.40 17.81 -8.01
CA PRO A 120 -4.56 19.03 -8.80
C PRO A 120 -3.24 19.59 -9.37
N HIS A 121 -2.15 19.54 -8.58
CA HIS A 121 -0.84 20.00 -9.03
C HIS A 121 -0.18 19.07 -10.06
N HIS A 122 -0.44 17.76 -10.01
CA HIS A 122 0.03 16.83 -11.06
C HIS A 122 -0.73 17.06 -12.36
N ARG A 123 -2.05 17.31 -12.29
CA ARG A 123 -2.86 17.68 -13.45
C ARG A 123 -2.37 18.98 -14.07
N ALA A 124 -2.18 20.01 -13.26
CA ALA A 124 -1.66 21.30 -13.74
C ALA A 124 -0.31 21.16 -14.45
N ALA A 125 0.61 20.37 -13.91
CA ALA A 125 1.92 20.11 -14.51
C ALA A 125 1.81 19.40 -15.87
N ALA A 126 0.96 18.38 -15.99
CA ALA A 126 0.74 17.67 -17.25
C ALA A 126 0.11 18.57 -18.31
N LEU A 127 -0.93 19.34 -17.96
CA LEU A 127 -1.62 20.25 -18.88
C LEU A 127 -0.72 21.41 -19.32
N ALA A 128 0.16 21.91 -18.46
CA ALA A 128 1.13 22.93 -18.82
C ALA A 128 2.14 22.44 -19.89
N VAL A 129 2.61 21.19 -19.79
CA VAL A 129 3.49 20.58 -20.79
C VAL A 129 2.76 20.33 -22.12
N LEU A 130 1.49 19.93 -22.03
CA LEU A 130 0.67 19.61 -23.22
C LEU A 130 0.03 20.85 -23.84
N GLU A 131 0.09 22.00 -23.19
CA GLU A 131 -0.53 23.27 -23.61
C GLU A 131 -2.01 23.10 -23.98
N THR A 132 -2.78 22.41 -23.12
CA THR A 132 -4.16 22.05 -23.41
C THR A 132 -5.08 22.24 -22.18
N ALA A 133 -6.39 22.29 -22.44
CA ALA A 133 -7.42 22.39 -21.40
C ALA A 133 -7.66 21.06 -20.71
N VAL A 134 -8.46 21.08 -19.62
CA VAL A 134 -8.94 19.89 -18.90
C VAL A 134 -10.04 19.21 -19.72
N ASP A 135 -9.65 18.63 -20.86
CA ASP A 135 -10.52 17.86 -21.74
C ASP A 135 -9.77 16.61 -22.24
N ARG A 136 -10.39 15.44 -22.10
CA ARG A 136 -9.75 14.15 -22.41
C ARG A 136 -9.37 14.02 -23.88
N ASN A 137 -10.19 14.55 -24.80
CA ASN A 137 -9.92 14.47 -26.24
C ASN A 137 -8.81 15.44 -26.63
N ALA A 138 -8.82 16.66 -26.08
CA ALA A 138 -7.75 17.63 -26.30
C ALA A 138 -6.40 17.10 -25.78
N VAL A 139 -6.38 16.48 -24.58
CA VAL A 139 -5.19 15.80 -24.03
C VAL A 139 -4.73 14.69 -24.97
N ALA A 140 -5.64 13.83 -25.46
CA ALA A 140 -5.29 12.75 -26.38
C ALA A 140 -4.66 13.26 -27.68
N GLN A 141 -5.22 14.33 -28.27
CA GLN A 141 -4.68 14.98 -29.47
C GLN A 141 -3.29 15.60 -29.24
N ALA A 142 -3.08 16.21 -28.06
CA ALA A 142 -1.78 16.78 -27.71
C ALA A 142 -0.73 15.68 -27.49
N VAL A 143 -1.07 14.65 -26.73
CA VAL A 143 -0.18 13.50 -26.43
C VAL A 143 0.24 12.77 -27.72
N ALA A 144 -0.65 12.62 -28.72
CA ALA A 144 -0.36 11.92 -29.95
C ALA A 144 0.78 12.55 -30.77
N ARG A 145 1.17 13.81 -30.51
CA ARG A 145 2.27 14.52 -31.16
C ARG A 145 3.62 14.29 -30.48
N TRP A 146 3.66 13.67 -29.33
CA TRP A 146 4.86 13.44 -28.55
C TRP A 146 5.36 12.01 -28.66
N ASN A 147 6.67 11.82 -28.57
CA ASN A 147 7.25 10.52 -28.22
C ASN A 147 7.05 10.27 -26.73
N ALA A 148 6.78 9.01 -26.36
CA ALA A 148 6.41 8.65 -24.98
C ALA A 148 7.48 9.02 -23.96
N GLU A 149 8.76 8.82 -24.26
CA GLU A 149 9.87 9.10 -23.35
C GLU A 149 10.16 10.60 -23.20
N GLU A 150 10.02 11.36 -24.27
CA GLU A 150 10.16 12.81 -24.23
C GLU A 150 9.05 13.45 -23.39
N LEU A 151 7.79 13.01 -23.58
CA LEU A 151 6.66 13.48 -22.80
C LEU A 151 6.77 13.08 -21.32
N GLU A 152 7.16 11.82 -21.02
CA GLU A 152 7.43 11.36 -19.66
C GLU A 152 8.45 12.28 -18.98
N THR A 153 9.56 12.55 -19.65
CA THR A 153 10.65 13.41 -19.15
C THR A 153 10.16 14.83 -18.89
N ALA A 154 9.44 15.43 -19.83
CA ALA A 154 8.93 16.80 -19.74
C ALA A 154 7.94 16.96 -18.56
N ILE A 155 6.98 16.02 -18.42
CA ILE A 155 6.00 16.07 -17.31
C ILE A 155 6.68 15.86 -15.95
N VAL A 156 7.63 14.94 -15.85
CA VAL A 156 8.37 14.68 -14.60
C VAL A 156 9.22 15.87 -14.21
N ALA A 157 9.87 16.55 -15.17
CA ALA A 157 10.63 17.78 -14.93
C ALA A 157 9.76 18.90 -14.36
N GLN A 158 8.49 18.99 -14.76
CA GLN A 158 7.48 19.91 -14.21
C GLN A 158 6.83 19.40 -12.91
N LYS A 159 7.42 18.36 -12.27
CA LYS A 159 6.91 17.75 -11.02
C LYS A 159 5.54 17.08 -11.17
N GLY A 160 5.10 16.79 -12.42
CA GLY A 160 3.95 15.95 -12.72
C GLY A 160 4.27 14.45 -12.59
N CYS A 161 3.29 13.63 -12.93
CA CYS A 161 3.37 12.17 -12.82
C CYS A 161 2.89 11.52 -14.12
N ALA A 162 3.83 10.89 -14.84
CA ALA A 162 3.57 10.14 -16.08
C ALA A 162 4.53 8.95 -16.14
N ALA A 163 4.16 7.93 -16.93
CA ALA A 163 5.05 6.81 -17.22
C ALA A 163 4.80 6.29 -18.65
N LYS A 164 5.86 6.22 -19.46
CA LYS A 164 5.92 5.48 -20.70
C LYS A 164 5.65 4.01 -20.44
N MET A 165 4.83 3.35 -21.27
CA MET A 165 4.71 1.91 -21.27
C MET A 165 5.98 1.27 -21.82
N ARG A 166 6.61 0.46 -21.00
CA ARG A 166 7.81 -0.35 -21.34
C ARG A 166 7.43 -1.81 -21.38
N THR A 167 8.21 -2.61 -22.08
CA THR A 167 8.19 -4.07 -21.95
C THR A 167 8.95 -4.49 -20.69
N MET A 168 8.73 -5.73 -20.21
CA MET A 168 9.51 -6.28 -19.11
C MET A 168 11.02 -6.36 -19.40
N ASP A 169 11.40 -6.61 -20.66
CA ASP A 169 12.80 -6.65 -21.06
C ASP A 169 13.42 -5.26 -21.09
N GLU A 170 12.70 -4.25 -21.60
CA GLU A 170 13.16 -2.85 -21.52
C GLU A 170 13.33 -2.41 -20.07
N TRP A 171 12.40 -2.75 -19.19
CA TRP A 171 12.52 -2.42 -17.78
C TRP A 171 13.72 -3.12 -17.12
N ARG A 172 13.95 -4.38 -17.41
CA ARG A 172 15.05 -5.17 -16.87
C ARG A 172 16.42 -4.55 -17.15
N ILE A 173 16.60 -3.94 -18.33
CA ILE A 173 17.86 -3.28 -18.73
C ILE A 173 17.87 -1.77 -18.46
N HIS A 174 16.70 -1.18 -18.14
CA HIS A 174 16.61 0.24 -17.76
C HIS A 174 17.41 0.49 -16.47
N PRO A 175 18.20 1.59 -16.36
CA PRO A 175 19.02 1.82 -15.16
C PRO A 175 18.26 1.77 -13.84
N GLN A 176 17.01 2.26 -13.81
CA GLN A 176 16.17 2.16 -12.62
C GLN A 176 15.64 0.75 -12.39
N GLY A 177 15.23 0.05 -13.44
CA GLY A 177 14.79 -1.34 -13.34
C GLY A 177 15.89 -2.25 -12.82
N ALA A 178 17.10 -2.13 -13.36
CA ALA A 178 18.26 -2.87 -12.89
C ALA A 178 18.60 -2.56 -11.42
N ALA A 179 18.53 -1.29 -11.01
CA ALA A 179 18.80 -0.87 -9.63
C ALA A 179 17.77 -1.47 -8.66
N VAL A 180 16.47 -1.27 -8.90
CA VAL A 180 15.42 -1.74 -8.00
C VAL A 180 15.30 -3.27 -7.95
N ASN A 181 15.59 -3.96 -9.06
CA ASN A 181 15.57 -5.43 -9.09
C ASN A 181 16.71 -6.06 -8.26
N ALA A 182 17.79 -5.30 -8.00
CA ALA A 182 18.87 -5.72 -7.11
C ALA A 182 18.59 -5.41 -5.63
N GLU A 183 17.56 -4.61 -5.33
CA GLU A 183 17.18 -4.32 -3.95
C GLU A 183 16.52 -5.52 -3.25
N PRO A 184 16.68 -5.68 -1.92
CA PRO A 184 15.85 -6.60 -1.16
C PRO A 184 14.38 -6.13 -1.17
N LEU A 185 13.44 -7.02 -0.89
CA LEU A 185 12.01 -6.66 -0.76
C LEU A 185 11.78 -5.65 0.38
N LEU A 186 12.52 -5.81 1.46
CA LEU A 186 12.58 -4.89 2.60
C LEU A 186 14.03 -4.55 2.93
N HIS A 187 14.36 -3.26 2.98
CA HIS A 187 15.57 -2.78 3.64
C HIS A 187 15.26 -2.62 5.12
N ILE A 188 15.92 -3.38 5.98
CA ILE A 188 15.70 -3.34 7.43
C ILE A 188 17.01 -2.93 8.11
N THR A 189 16.94 -1.85 8.91
CA THR A 189 18.04 -1.36 9.73
C THR A 189 17.59 -1.35 11.18
N ASP A 190 18.34 -2.04 12.04
CA ASP A 190 18.07 -2.07 13.46
C ASP A 190 18.49 -0.73 14.11
N ALA A 191 17.67 -0.25 15.06
CA ALA A 191 17.99 0.90 15.89
C ALA A 191 18.76 0.47 17.16
N PRO A 192 19.38 1.40 17.88
CA PRO A 192 19.93 1.13 19.21
C PRO A 192 18.86 0.52 20.16
N ALA A 193 19.33 -0.28 21.12
CA ALA A 193 18.45 -0.86 22.11
C ALA A 193 17.84 0.21 23.03
N CYS A 194 16.57 0.07 23.33
CA CYS A 194 15.82 0.88 24.27
C CYS A 194 15.15 -0.02 25.33
N ALA A 195 14.46 0.57 26.28
CA ALA A 195 13.63 -0.18 27.21
C ALA A 195 12.57 -0.97 26.43
N LYS A 196 12.39 -2.23 26.82
CA LYS A 196 11.32 -3.06 26.27
C LYS A 196 9.96 -2.47 26.68
N PRO A 197 8.99 -2.43 25.78
CA PRO A 197 7.66 -1.96 26.13
C PRO A 197 6.94 -3.01 26.97
N ASP A 198 6.02 -2.53 27.81
CA ASP A 198 5.06 -3.36 28.54
C ASP A 198 3.66 -3.10 27.97
N TRP A 199 3.37 -3.69 26.82
CA TRP A 199 2.05 -3.60 26.20
C TRP A 199 1.15 -4.72 26.70
N PRO A 200 0.00 -4.40 27.35
CA PRO A 200 -0.96 -5.41 27.73
C PRO A 200 -1.59 -6.03 26.48
N ILE A 201 -1.52 -7.35 26.37
CA ILE A 201 -2.08 -8.07 25.23
C ILE A 201 -3.55 -8.36 25.43
N ASN A 202 -4.30 -8.03 24.40
CA ASN A 202 -5.69 -8.45 24.23
C ASN A 202 -5.78 -9.36 22.99
N PRO A 203 -6.03 -10.67 23.15
CA PRO A 203 -6.08 -11.59 22.00
C PRO A 203 -7.12 -11.24 20.94
N GLN A 204 -8.25 -10.63 21.33
CA GLN A 204 -9.28 -10.19 20.39
C GLN A 204 -8.91 -8.86 19.67
N ARG A 205 -8.04 -8.05 20.30
CA ARG A 205 -7.57 -6.75 19.80
C ARG A 205 -6.05 -6.64 19.97
N PRO A 206 -5.26 -7.44 19.23
CA PRO A 206 -3.82 -7.64 19.50
C PRO A 206 -2.96 -6.37 19.44
N LEU A 207 -3.39 -5.33 18.70
CA LEU A 207 -2.68 -4.05 18.58
C LEU A 207 -3.27 -2.95 19.48
N ARG A 208 -4.15 -3.29 20.41
CA ARG A 208 -4.73 -2.30 21.35
C ARG A 208 -3.65 -1.64 22.18
N GLY A 209 -3.67 -0.31 22.22
CA GLY A 209 -2.68 0.50 22.94
C GLY A 209 -1.44 0.87 22.10
N ILE A 210 -1.27 0.31 20.91
CA ILE A 210 -0.22 0.70 19.98
C ILE A 210 -0.63 1.97 19.24
N ARG A 211 0.22 3.00 19.29
CA ARG A 211 0.04 4.29 18.63
C ARG A 211 0.73 4.32 17.27
N VAL A 212 -0.04 4.47 16.21
CA VAL A 212 0.45 4.49 14.82
C VAL A 212 0.25 5.89 14.23
N LEU A 213 1.34 6.56 13.91
CA LEU A 213 1.33 7.83 13.20
C LEU A 213 1.37 7.58 11.70
N ASP A 214 0.29 7.95 11.00
CA ASP A 214 0.09 7.68 9.57
C ASP A 214 0.27 8.96 8.75
N LEU A 215 1.36 9.05 8.00
CA LEU A 215 1.67 10.14 7.05
C LEU A 215 1.53 9.67 5.61
N THR A 216 0.70 8.68 5.36
CA THR A 216 0.55 8.07 4.03
C THR A 216 -0.68 8.58 3.29
N ARG A 217 -0.71 8.33 2.00
CA ARG A 217 -1.78 8.76 1.08
C ARG A 217 -2.06 7.70 0.04
N VAL A 218 -3.17 7.84 -0.65
CA VAL A 218 -3.66 6.99 -1.71
C VAL A 218 -3.98 5.59 -1.16
N LEU A 219 -3.21 4.54 -1.47
CA LEU A 219 -3.60 3.16 -1.18
C LEU A 219 -2.60 2.39 -0.31
N ALA A 220 -1.33 2.31 -0.68
CA ALA A 220 -0.38 1.37 -0.06
C ALA A 220 -0.23 1.59 1.47
N GLY A 221 0.26 2.74 1.87
CA GLY A 221 0.40 3.05 3.30
C GLY A 221 -0.93 3.07 4.06
N PRO A 222 -2.00 3.70 3.52
CA PRO A 222 -3.30 3.65 4.15
C PRO A 222 -3.87 2.23 4.32
N THR A 223 -3.56 1.28 3.44
CA THR A 223 -3.90 -0.14 3.61
C THR A 223 -3.18 -0.74 4.82
N ALA A 224 -1.88 -0.46 4.99
CA ALA A 224 -1.12 -0.93 6.16
C ALA A 224 -1.72 -0.43 7.46
N THR A 225 -2.01 0.86 7.54
CA THR A 225 -2.52 1.49 8.77
C THR A 225 -3.99 1.14 9.04
N ARG A 226 -4.81 0.94 7.98
CA ARG A 226 -6.17 0.37 8.09
C ARG A 226 -6.15 -1.05 8.66
N PHE A 227 -5.21 -1.89 8.20
CA PHE A 227 -5.03 -3.24 8.73
C PHE A 227 -4.69 -3.20 10.22
N MET A 228 -3.71 -2.38 10.63
CA MET A 228 -3.34 -2.25 12.03
C MET A 228 -4.49 -1.71 12.89
N ALA A 229 -5.24 -0.71 12.40
CA ALA A 229 -6.46 -0.22 13.07
C ALA A 229 -7.51 -1.34 13.23
N GLY A 230 -7.65 -2.22 12.21
CA GLY A 230 -8.56 -3.36 12.24
C GLY A 230 -8.24 -4.37 13.35
N PHE A 231 -7.00 -4.47 13.78
CA PHE A 231 -6.57 -5.28 14.92
C PHE A 231 -6.40 -4.46 16.23
N GLY A 232 -6.85 -3.20 16.24
CA GLY A 232 -7.01 -2.41 17.48
C GLY A 232 -6.00 -1.29 17.70
N ALA A 233 -5.07 -1.04 16.77
CA ALA A 233 -4.14 0.08 16.90
C ALA A 233 -4.87 1.44 16.94
N ASP A 234 -4.36 2.38 17.74
CA ASP A 234 -4.79 3.77 17.72
C ASP A 234 -4.04 4.50 16.60
N VAL A 235 -4.71 4.72 15.47
CA VAL A 235 -4.11 5.30 14.27
C VAL A 235 -4.50 6.77 14.14
N LEU A 236 -3.49 7.64 14.13
CA LEU A 236 -3.63 9.07 13.82
C LEU A 236 -3.06 9.35 12.43
N ARG A 237 -3.95 9.59 11.46
CA ARG A 237 -3.58 10.02 10.11
C ARG A 237 -3.43 11.53 10.07
N LEU A 238 -2.30 12.01 9.50
CA LEU A 238 -2.01 13.42 9.32
C LEU A 238 -1.89 13.76 7.84
N ASP A 239 -2.75 14.63 7.36
CA ASP A 239 -2.71 15.17 6.01
C ASP A 239 -2.33 16.67 6.03
N PRO A 240 -1.62 17.19 5.00
CA PRO A 240 -1.39 18.62 4.89
C PRO A 240 -2.70 19.36 4.59
N PRO A 241 -2.78 20.66 4.90
CA PRO A 241 -3.89 21.49 4.47
C PRO A 241 -4.13 21.42 2.96
N GLY A 242 -5.39 21.32 2.57
CA GLY A 242 -5.79 21.28 1.15
C GLY A 242 -5.56 19.95 0.42
N TRP A 243 -5.02 18.91 1.09
CA TRP A 243 -4.97 17.59 0.49
C TRP A 243 -6.32 16.88 0.59
N ASP A 244 -6.76 16.28 -0.50
CA ASP A 244 -7.94 15.42 -0.53
C ASP A 244 -7.78 14.30 -1.55
N GLU A 245 -8.48 13.18 -1.31
CA GLU A 245 -8.48 11.98 -2.15
C GLU A 245 -9.81 11.22 -2.01
N PRO A 246 -10.93 11.89 -2.36
CA PRO A 246 -12.29 11.44 -2.02
C PRO A 246 -12.63 10.06 -2.55
N GLY A 247 -12.04 9.62 -3.66
CA GLY A 247 -12.30 8.30 -4.25
C GLY A 247 -11.80 7.12 -3.43
N VAL A 248 -10.85 7.32 -2.50
CA VAL A 248 -10.26 6.22 -1.70
C VAL A 248 -10.51 6.36 -0.20
N VAL A 249 -10.72 7.57 0.29
CA VAL A 249 -10.88 7.87 1.73
C VAL A 249 -11.97 7.02 2.39
N PRO A 250 -13.19 6.85 1.83
CA PRO A 250 -14.24 6.07 2.48
C PRO A 250 -13.85 4.62 2.78
N ASP A 251 -13.03 4.02 1.93
CA ASP A 251 -12.57 2.64 2.12
C ASP A 251 -11.37 2.53 3.08
N LEU A 252 -10.50 3.55 3.15
CA LEU A 252 -9.17 3.43 3.77
C LEU A 252 -9.04 4.04 5.16
N VAL A 253 -10.04 4.78 5.64
CA VAL A 253 -9.92 5.48 6.93
C VAL A 253 -10.72 4.89 8.10
N PRO A 254 -11.44 3.75 8.00
CA PRO A 254 -12.10 3.19 9.17
C PRO A 254 -11.07 2.90 10.27
N GLY A 255 -11.46 3.15 11.52
CA GLY A 255 -10.60 2.97 12.69
C GLY A 255 -9.58 4.07 12.93
N LYS A 256 -9.43 5.03 12.00
CA LYS A 256 -8.44 6.12 12.10
C LYS A 256 -9.06 7.42 12.63
N ARG A 257 -8.24 8.20 13.33
CA ARG A 257 -8.46 9.63 13.52
C ARG A 257 -7.72 10.36 12.40
N CYS A 258 -8.41 11.25 11.69
CA CYS A 258 -7.87 11.97 10.53
C CYS A 258 -7.73 13.44 10.86
N ALA A 259 -6.52 13.94 11.04
CA ALA A 259 -6.24 15.33 11.36
C ALA A 259 -5.48 16.02 10.23
N ARG A 260 -5.49 17.34 10.22
CA ARG A 260 -4.67 18.15 9.30
C ARG A 260 -3.52 18.79 10.06
N LEU A 261 -2.33 18.74 9.46
CA LEU A 261 -1.13 19.34 10.04
C LEU A 261 -0.19 19.83 8.93
N ASP A 262 0.20 21.11 9.00
CA ASP A 262 1.18 21.67 8.07
C ASP A 262 2.61 21.58 8.64
N LEU A 263 3.36 20.55 8.23
CA LEU A 263 4.75 20.33 8.64
C LEU A 263 5.74 21.39 8.11
N ARG A 264 5.30 22.34 7.28
CA ARG A 264 6.12 23.47 6.81
C ARG A 264 6.15 24.62 7.81
N THR A 265 5.26 24.62 8.78
CA THR A 265 5.19 25.66 9.84
C THR A 265 5.91 25.18 11.11
N SER A 266 6.50 26.13 11.86
CA SER A 266 7.14 25.82 13.15
C SER A 266 6.18 25.16 14.12
N GLN A 267 4.93 25.65 14.23
CA GLN A 267 3.90 25.07 15.07
C GLN A 267 3.58 23.61 14.66
N GLY A 268 3.45 23.38 13.35
CA GLY A 268 3.19 22.01 12.84
C GLY A 268 4.35 21.07 13.15
N GLN A 269 5.59 21.54 13.07
CA GLN A 269 6.77 20.75 13.42
C GLN A 269 6.86 20.45 14.92
N GLU A 270 6.48 21.38 15.78
CA GLU A 270 6.41 21.18 17.23
C GLU A 270 5.37 20.12 17.59
N ILE A 271 4.15 20.24 17.06
CA ILE A 271 3.09 19.25 17.25
C ILE A 271 3.53 17.87 16.74
N PHE A 272 4.09 17.81 15.53
CA PHE A 272 4.58 16.55 14.98
C PHE A 272 5.68 15.92 15.82
N THR A 273 6.60 16.71 16.36
CA THR A 273 7.67 16.22 17.25
C THR A 273 7.08 15.61 18.52
N GLN A 274 6.06 16.23 19.12
CA GLN A 274 5.38 15.70 20.30
C GLN A 274 4.63 14.39 20.01
N LEU A 275 3.95 14.32 18.86
CA LEU A 275 3.25 13.10 18.41
C LEU A 275 4.25 11.96 18.13
N LEU A 276 5.34 12.27 17.44
CA LEU A 276 6.37 11.28 17.08
C LEU A 276 7.08 10.72 18.31
N ALA A 277 7.33 11.54 19.33
CA ALA A 277 7.95 11.10 20.58
C ALA A 277 7.10 10.05 21.34
N GLN A 278 5.79 10.00 21.08
CA GLN A 278 4.85 9.11 21.75
C GLN A 278 4.35 7.97 20.82
N ALA A 279 4.73 7.97 19.55
CA ALA A 279 4.32 6.96 18.60
C ALA A 279 5.11 5.66 18.78
N ASP A 280 4.46 4.52 18.64
CA ASP A 280 5.13 3.22 18.55
C ASP A 280 5.57 2.92 17.13
N VAL A 281 4.75 3.33 16.16
CA VAL A 281 4.96 3.13 14.74
C VAL A 281 4.77 4.45 13.99
N LEU A 282 5.68 4.76 13.08
CA LEU A 282 5.50 5.77 12.03
C LEU A 282 5.40 5.06 10.69
N VAL A 283 4.35 5.35 9.91
CA VAL A 283 4.21 4.89 8.52
C VAL A 283 4.15 6.10 7.61
N HIS A 284 5.06 6.16 6.62
CA HIS A 284 5.06 7.28 5.68
C HIS A 284 5.36 6.88 4.24
N GLY A 285 4.78 7.62 3.29
CA GLY A 285 5.02 7.48 1.84
C GLY A 285 5.55 8.77 1.22
N TYR A 286 6.25 9.60 2.00
CA TYR A 286 6.93 10.74 1.46
C TYR A 286 8.14 10.31 0.64
N ARG A 287 8.42 11.04 -0.45
CA ARG A 287 9.69 10.88 -1.17
C ARG A 287 10.87 10.93 -0.18
N SER A 288 11.92 10.20 -0.50
CA SER A 288 13.08 10.02 0.39
C SER A 288 13.69 11.31 0.92
N ASP A 289 13.56 12.42 0.17
CA ASP A 289 14.07 13.76 0.50
C ASP A 289 13.07 14.69 1.21
N ALA A 290 11.77 14.36 1.17
CA ALA A 290 10.72 15.32 1.56
C ALA A 290 10.64 15.55 3.07
N LEU A 291 10.66 14.48 3.89
CA LEU A 291 10.71 14.63 5.35
C LEU A 291 12.06 15.18 5.81
N ALA A 292 13.16 14.76 5.19
CA ALA A 292 14.49 15.29 5.47
C ALA A 292 14.57 16.81 5.21
N GLY A 293 13.96 17.29 4.11
CA GLY A 293 13.89 18.71 3.79
C GLY A 293 13.07 19.56 4.80
N MET A 294 12.24 18.91 5.62
CA MET A 294 11.50 19.54 6.74
C MET A 294 12.17 19.31 8.10
N GLY A 295 13.40 18.78 8.15
CA GLY A 295 14.13 18.54 9.39
C GLY A 295 13.82 17.18 10.05
N PHE A 296 13.04 16.32 9.41
CA PHE A 296 12.68 15.00 9.93
C PHE A 296 13.33 13.88 9.12
N ASP A 297 14.65 13.94 8.92
CA ASP A 297 15.41 12.80 8.40
C ASP A 297 15.40 11.61 9.37
N ALA A 298 15.86 10.45 8.91
CA ALA A 298 15.84 9.23 9.71
C ALA A 298 16.62 9.37 11.04
N ALA A 299 17.75 10.08 11.02
CA ALA A 299 18.57 10.30 12.22
C ALA A 299 17.82 11.17 13.24
N ASN A 300 17.19 12.24 12.78
CA ASN A 300 16.40 13.12 13.66
C ASN A 300 15.15 12.43 14.21
N ARG A 301 14.40 11.67 13.39
CA ARG A 301 13.28 10.86 13.88
C ARG A 301 13.73 9.87 14.95
N ARG A 302 14.88 9.23 14.73
CA ARG A 302 15.48 8.31 15.70
C ARG A 302 15.93 9.02 16.99
N ARG A 303 16.42 10.25 16.90
CA ARG A 303 16.81 11.07 18.06
C ARG A 303 15.57 11.46 18.89
N ILE A 304 14.45 11.78 18.22
CA ILE A 304 13.17 12.11 18.89
C ILE A 304 12.59 10.88 19.57
N ASN A 305 12.59 9.74 18.88
CA ASN A 305 12.05 8.48 19.39
C ASN A 305 12.98 7.31 19.04
N PRO A 306 13.92 6.95 19.94
CA PRO A 306 14.86 5.84 19.70
C PRO A 306 14.19 4.48 19.52
N ALA A 307 13.01 4.30 20.11
CA ALA A 307 12.28 3.04 20.08
C ALA A 307 11.34 2.89 18.87
N LEU A 308 11.28 3.89 17.99
CA LEU A 308 10.33 3.96 16.88
C LEU A 308 10.47 2.77 15.90
N VAL A 309 9.35 2.20 15.52
CA VAL A 309 9.23 1.37 14.34
C VAL A 309 8.87 2.28 13.17
N ASP A 310 9.83 2.55 12.29
CA ASP A 310 9.74 3.53 11.20
C ASP A 310 9.64 2.81 9.86
N VAL A 311 8.46 2.85 9.22
CA VAL A 311 8.17 2.12 7.98
C VAL A 311 7.84 3.08 6.85
N SER A 312 8.60 2.99 5.78
CA SER A 312 8.43 3.88 4.63
C SER A 312 8.36 3.15 3.30
N LEU A 313 7.66 3.76 2.36
CA LEU A 313 7.63 3.33 0.97
C LEU A 313 7.94 4.47 0.02
N ASP A 314 8.46 4.12 -1.14
CA ASP A 314 8.45 4.94 -2.34
C ASP A 314 7.91 4.18 -3.56
N ALA A 315 7.90 4.81 -4.73
CA ALA A 315 7.37 4.16 -5.91
C ALA A 315 8.41 3.33 -6.67
N TYR A 316 9.63 3.85 -6.81
CA TYR A 316 10.60 3.31 -7.75
C TYR A 316 11.86 2.69 -7.13
N GLY A 317 11.99 2.67 -5.81
CA GLY A 317 13.13 2.12 -5.10
C GLY A 317 14.06 3.18 -4.51
N TRP A 318 14.94 2.73 -3.65
CA TRP A 318 15.81 3.56 -2.81
C TRP A 318 17.20 3.79 -3.43
N SER A 319 17.47 3.15 -4.55
CA SER A 319 18.67 3.27 -5.35
C SER A 319 18.36 3.66 -6.80
N GLY A 320 19.39 3.90 -7.59
CA GLY A 320 19.24 4.23 -9.01
C GLY A 320 18.80 5.68 -9.29
N PRO A 321 18.66 6.03 -10.57
CA PRO A 321 18.41 7.42 -11.00
C PRO A 321 17.01 7.93 -10.63
N TRP A 322 16.04 7.08 -10.38
CA TRP A 322 14.66 7.47 -10.06
C TRP A 322 14.30 7.40 -8.56
N LYS A 323 15.26 7.22 -7.66
CA LYS A 323 15.05 7.08 -6.21
C LYS A 323 14.27 8.23 -5.55
N THR A 324 14.18 9.39 -6.20
CA THR A 324 13.39 10.55 -5.72
C THR A 324 12.19 10.84 -6.61
N ARG A 325 11.95 10.00 -7.64
CA ARG A 325 10.87 10.21 -8.59
C ARG A 325 9.51 9.86 -7.96
N ARG A 326 8.51 10.73 -8.21
CA ARG A 326 7.13 10.44 -7.86
C ARG A 326 6.60 9.28 -8.70
N GLY A 327 5.78 8.44 -8.09
CA GLY A 327 5.09 7.37 -8.79
C GLY A 327 3.89 6.87 -8.03
N PHE A 328 3.13 6.03 -8.68
CA PHE A 328 1.91 5.38 -8.21
C PHE A 328 1.87 3.98 -8.80
N ASP A 329 1.06 3.10 -8.25
CA ASP A 329 0.86 1.73 -8.73
C ASP A 329 0.70 1.69 -10.27
N SER A 330 -0.25 2.44 -10.80
CA SER A 330 -0.56 2.46 -12.23
C SER A 330 0.61 2.92 -13.11
N LEU A 331 1.50 3.79 -12.60
CA LEU A 331 2.71 4.22 -13.32
C LEU A 331 3.80 3.16 -13.25
N VAL A 332 3.93 2.48 -12.10
CA VAL A 332 4.88 1.37 -11.95
C VAL A 332 4.48 0.22 -12.85
N GLN A 333 3.20 -0.09 -13.02
CA GLN A 333 2.73 -1.12 -13.95
C GLN A 333 3.11 -0.81 -15.42
N MET A 334 3.07 0.47 -15.82
CA MET A 334 3.54 0.90 -17.14
C MET A 334 5.05 0.77 -17.27
N SER A 335 5.80 1.26 -16.28
CA SER A 335 7.27 1.25 -16.30
C SER A 335 7.85 -0.17 -16.24
N SER A 336 7.25 -1.08 -15.44
CA SER A 336 7.75 -2.44 -15.21
C SER A 336 7.35 -3.47 -16.27
N GLY A 337 6.58 -3.06 -17.28
CA GLY A 337 6.14 -3.92 -18.38
C GLY A 337 4.90 -4.76 -18.08
N ILE A 338 4.29 -4.61 -16.91
CA ILE A 338 3.08 -5.35 -16.53
C ILE A 338 1.92 -5.03 -17.49
N ALA A 339 1.70 -3.75 -17.80
CA ALA A 339 0.61 -3.32 -18.68
C ALA A 339 0.83 -3.77 -20.14
N ASP A 340 2.07 -3.77 -20.62
CA ASP A 340 2.45 -4.29 -21.94
C ASP A 340 2.23 -5.81 -22.02
N ALA A 341 2.68 -6.55 -21.03
CA ALA A 341 2.50 -8.00 -20.99
C ALA A 341 1.02 -8.40 -20.97
N GLY A 342 0.18 -7.69 -20.21
CA GLY A 342 -1.26 -7.87 -20.21
C GLY A 342 -1.89 -7.56 -21.57
N MET A 343 -1.48 -6.46 -22.21
CA MET A 343 -1.92 -6.07 -23.56
C MET A 343 -1.61 -7.15 -24.60
N ARG A 344 -0.37 -7.63 -24.63
CA ARG A 344 0.06 -8.64 -25.60
C ARG A 344 -0.62 -9.99 -25.39
N HIS A 345 -0.71 -10.44 -24.14
CA HIS A 345 -1.33 -11.73 -23.82
C HIS A 345 -2.82 -11.78 -24.22
N LEU A 346 -3.55 -10.69 -24.00
CA LEU A 346 -4.97 -10.60 -24.32
C LEU A 346 -5.24 -10.14 -25.76
N GLY A 347 -4.20 -9.94 -26.58
CA GLY A 347 -4.34 -9.48 -27.97
C GLY A 347 -5.03 -8.11 -28.07
N ARG A 348 -4.85 -7.24 -27.08
CA ARG A 348 -5.46 -5.90 -27.07
C ARG A 348 -4.57 -4.88 -27.75
N ASP A 349 -5.16 -3.79 -28.21
CA ASP A 349 -4.50 -2.67 -28.87
C ASP A 349 -4.11 -1.52 -27.94
N LYS A 350 -4.39 -1.67 -26.62
CA LYS A 350 -4.11 -0.68 -25.58
C LYS A 350 -3.55 -1.32 -24.32
N PRO A 351 -2.83 -0.55 -23.47
CA PRO A 351 -2.30 -1.04 -22.22
C PRO A 351 -3.35 -1.78 -21.41
N THR A 352 -2.98 -2.92 -20.82
CA THR A 352 -3.87 -3.71 -19.99
C THR A 352 -3.21 -3.93 -18.63
N PRO A 353 -3.51 -3.05 -17.67
CA PRO A 353 -2.97 -3.15 -16.32
C PRO A 353 -3.55 -4.34 -15.55
N LEU A 354 -3.03 -4.59 -14.35
CA LEU A 354 -3.64 -5.51 -13.39
C LEU A 354 -5.11 -5.12 -13.13
N PRO A 355 -5.97 -6.08 -12.77
CA PRO A 355 -7.40 -5.83 -12.57
C PRO A 355 -7.70 -4.92 -11.38
N VAL A 356 -6.74 -4.75 -10.48
CA VAL A 356 -6.78 -3.92 -9.27
C VAL A 356 -5.43 -3.25 -9.05
N GLN A 357 -5.33 -2.28 -8.11
CA GLN A 357 -4.06 -1.66 -7.73
C GLN A 357 -3.27 -2.63 -6.81
N ALA A 358 -2.86 -3.77 -7.39
CA ALA A 358 -2.31 -4.90 -6.64
C ALA A 358 -0.95 -4.59 -5.99
N LEU A 359 -0.15 -3.72 -6.62
CA LEU A 359 1.15 -3.35 -6.08
C LEU A 359 0.99 -2.50 -4.82
N ASP A 360 0.05 -1.55 -4.83
CA ASP A 360 -0.28 -0.73 -3.66
C ASP A 360 -0.78 -1.60 -2.51
N HIS A 361 -1.78 -2.44 -2.75
CA HIS A 361 -2.36 -3.28 -1.70
C HIS A 361 -1.35 -4.27 -1.14
N ALA A 362 -0.59 -4.97 -1.98
CA ALA A 362 0.43 -5.92 -1.53
C ALA A 362 1.55 -5.22 -0.74
N THR A 363 2.01 -4.04 -1.21
CA THR A 363 3.00 -3.24 -0.48
C THR A 363 2.45 -2.77 0.86
N GLY A 364 1.16 -2.42 0.93
CA GLY A 364 0.50 -2.05 2.18
C GLY A 364 0.50 -3.19 3.21
N TYR A 365 0.15 -4.41 2.82
CA TYR A 365 0.21 -5.56 3.72
C TYR A 365 1.65 -5.96 4.07
N LEU A 366 2.60 -5.81 3.15
CA LEU A 366 4.03 -5.97 3.45
C LEU A 366 4.50 -4.96 4.51
N MET A 367 4.09 -3.69 4.40
CA MET A 367 4.39 -2.65 5.38
C MET A 367 3.75 -2.94 6.75
N ALA A 368 2.50 -3.45 6.77
CA ALA A 368 1.86 -3.89 8.00
C ALA A 368 2.63 -5.06 8.65
N THR A 369 3.03 -6.06 7.85
CA THR A 369 3.87 -7.17 8.29
C THR A 369 5.16 -6.64 8.92
N ALA A 370 5.87 -5.75 8.24
CA ALA A 370 7.13 -5.19 8.72
C ALA A 370 6.95 -4.35 9.99
N ALA A 371 5.89 -3.54 10.08
CA ALA A 371 5.58 -2.74 11.26
C ALA A 371 5.32 -3.63 12.49
N ILE A 372 4.47 -4.64 12.35
CA ILE A 372 4.10 -5.55 13.45
C ILE A 372 5.30 -6.42 13.85
N ARG A 373 6.11 -6.88 12.90
CA ARG A 373 7.38 -7.56 13.17
C ARG A 373 8.36 -6.66 13.95
N GLY A 374 8.40 -5.36 13.61
CA GLY A 374 9.17 -4.37 14.36
C GLY A 374 8.71 -4.25 15.82
N LEU A 375 7.39 -4.26 16.07
CA LEU A 375 6.83 -4.29 17.42
C LEU A 375 7.24 -5.57 18.16
N THR A 376 7.17 -6.73 17.51
CA THR A 376 7.64 -8.02 18.06
C THR A 376 9.13 -7.95 18.43
N GLN A 377 9.97 -7.35 17.57
CA GLN A 377 11.38 -7.18 17.86
C GLN A 377 11.62 -6.27 19.08
N ARG A 378 10.85 -5.19 19.22
CA ARG A 378 10.91 -4.33 20.42
C ARG A 378 10.62 -5.09 21.70
N ILE A 379 9.60 -5.97 21.70
CA ILE A 379 9.28 -6.83 22.87
C ILE A 379 10.45 -7.77 23.18
N ARG A 380 11.01 -8.43 22.14
CA ARG A 380 12.07 -9.43 22.32
C ARG A 380 13.40 -8.82 22.74
N SER A 381 13.81 -7.74 22.10
CA SER A 381 15.17 -7.19 22.18
C SER A 381 15.28 -5.73 22.62
N GLY A 382 14.17 -4.98 22.66
CA GLY A 382 14.17 -3.54 22.92
C GLY A 382 14.59 -2.67 21.71
N HIS A 383 14.89 -3.25 20.54
CA HIS A 383 15.31 -2.48 19.37
C HIS A 383 14.11 -1.97 18.58
N GLY A 384 14.10 -0.67 18.25
CA GLY A 384 13.30 -0.15 17.14
C GLY A 384 13.90 -0.58 15.80
N ILE A 385 13.19 -0.32 14.72
CA ILE A 385 13.68 -0.61 13.35
C ILE A 385 13.33 0.51 12.38
N GLU A 386 14.11 0.65 11.34
CA GLU A 386 13.75 1.39 10.12
C GLU A 386 13.56 0.39 8.98
N VAL A 387 12.41 0.50 8.30
CA VAL A 387 12.07 -0.38 7.17
C VAL A 387 11.71 0.46 5.97
N ARG A 388 12.27 0.08 4.81
CA ARG A 388 11.99 0.73 3.52
C ARG A 388 11.62 -0.30 2.47
N THR A 389 10.61 0.00 1.66
CA THR A 389 10.16 -0.83 0.53
C THR A 389 9.74 0.05 -0.64
N SER A 390 9.39 -0.57 -1.79
CA SER A 390 8.90 0.17 -2.95
C SER A 390 7.87 -0.61 -3.79
N LEU A 391 7.01 0.12 -4.49
CA LEU A 391 6.04 -0.47 -5.42
C LEU A 391 6.73 -1.21 -6.57
N ALA A 392 7.85 -0.68 -7.09
CA ALA A 392 8.58 -1.31 -8.18
C ALA A 392 9.24 -2.64 -7.73
N ARG A 393 9.68 -2.73 -6.47
CA ARG A 393 10.21 -3.99 -5.93
C ARG A 393 9.09 -5.02 -5.71
N MET A 394 7.88 -4.57 -5.34
CA MET A 394 6.69 -5.42 -5.28
C MET A 394 6.27 -5.89 -6.68
N ALA A 395 6.34 -5.02 -7.70
CA ALA A 395 6.11 -5.43 -9.08
C ALA A 395 7.08 -6.54 -9.53
N GLN A 396 8.35 -6.44 -9.17
CA GLN A 396 9.35 -7.48 -9.44
C GLN A 396 8.98 -8.80 -8.73
N LEU A 397 8.52 -8.73 -7.47
CA LEU A 397 8.07 -9.93 -6.75
C LEU A 397 6.88 -10.59 -7.46
N LEU A 398 5.88 -9.81 -7.87
CA LEU A 398 4.73 -10.32 -8.61
C LEU A 398 5.15 -11.00 -9.91
N VAL A 399 5.99 -10.33 -10.71
CA VAL A 399 6.44 -10.84 -12.02
C VAL A 399 7.23 -12.14 -11.88
N THR A 400 8.18 -12.21 -10.94
CA THR A 400 9.05 -13.38 -10.75
C THR A 400 8.40 -14.50 -9.94
N GLY A 401 7.49 -14.14 -9.02
CA GLY A 401 6.79 -15.11 -8.16
C GLY A 401 5.55 -15.73 -8.81
N SER A 402 5.14 -15.23 -9.98
CA SER A 402 3.96 -15.78 -10.68
C SER A 402 4.24 -17.14 -11.25
N GLY A 403 3.61 -18.17 -10.70
CA GLY A 403 3.56 -19.51 -11.27
C GLY A 403 2.52 -19.60 -12.41
N LYS A 404 2.23 -20.82 -12.88
CA LYS A 404 1.11 -21.05 -13.81
C LYS A 404 -0.19 -20.58 -13.17
N GLN A 405 -0.89 -19.72 -13.88
CA GLN A 405 -2.18 -19.18 -13.41
C GLN A 405 -3.23 -20.29 -13.32
N ILE A 406 -4.16 -20.13 -12.37
CA ILE A 406 -5.30 -21.01 -12.23
C ILE A 406 -6.40 -20.50 -13.16
N ASP A 407 -6.95 -21.40 -13.96
CA ASP A 407 -7.99 -21.06 -14.95
C ASP A 407 -9.37 -20.81 -14.32
N THR A 408 -9.56 -21.06 -13.02
CA THR A 408 -10.84 -20.80 -12.34
C THR A 408 -11.03 -19.32 -12.08
N ALA A 409 -12.01 -18.72 -12.74
CA ALA A 409 -12.36 -17.33 -12.53
C ALA A 409 -12.96 -17.10 -11.13
N LEU A 410 -12.67 -15.93 -10.56
CA LEU A 410 -13.30 -15.49 -9.33
C LEU A 410 -14.82 -15.33 -9.57
N ALA A 411 -15.64 -16.05 -8.81
CA ALA A 411 -17.07 -15.92 -8.88
C ALA A 411 -17.52 -14.52 -8.40
N ALA A 412 -18.62 -14.02 -8.96
CA ALA A 412 -19.18 -12.73 -8.56
C ALA A 412 -19.42 -12.67 -7.05
N GLU A 413 -19.26 -11.47 -6.47
CA GLU A 413 -19.54 -11.21 -5.06
C GLU A 413 -21.00 -11.51 -4.73
N ASN A 414 -21.25 -12.02 -3.54
CA ASN A 414 -22.58 -12.32 -3.04
C ASN A 414 -22.73 -11.93 -1.56
N ALA A 415 -23.92 -12.03 -1.00
CA ALA A 415 -24.22 -11.60 0.36
C ALA A 415 -23.38 -12.32 1.44
N ALA A 416 -22.89 -13.54 1.20
CA ALA A 416 -22.05 -14.27 2.15
C ALA A 416 -20.63 -13.69 2.25
N ASP A 417 -20.20 -12.90 1.28
CA ASP A 417 -18.90 -12.23 1.29
C ASP A 417 -18.92 -10.96 2.16
N LEU A 418 -20.09 -10.45 2.50
CA LEU A 418 -20.26 -9.19 3.23
C LEU A 418 -20.38 -9.42 4.74
N ALA A 419 -19.81 -8.50 5.51
CA ALA A 419 -20.02 -8.45 6.95
C ALA A 419 -21.50 -8.09 7.25
N PRO A 420 -22.13 -8.67 8.28
CA PRO A 420 -23.55 -8.40 8.57
C PRO A 420 -23.79 -6.97 9.07
N ALA A 421 -22.79 -6.32 9.63
CA ALA A 421 -22.90 -4.97 10.20
C ALA A 421 -22.96 -3.90 9.10
N ILE A 422 -23.84 -2.92 9.28
CA ILE A 422 -23.88 -1.69 8.49
C ILE A 422 -23.05 -0.63 9.20
N GLU A 423 -22.02 -0.15 8.55
CA GLU A 423 -21.14 0.92 9.01
C GLU A 423 -21.80 2.28 8.71
N GLN A 424 -21.93 3.14 9.72
CA GLN A 424 -22.44 4.51 9.54
C GLN A 424 -21.25 5.44 9.24
N THR A 425 -20.88 5.56 7.97
CA THR A 425 -19.77 6.41 7.54
C THR A 425 -20.18 7.88 7.47
N PHE A 426 -19.19 8.77 7.36
CA PHE A 426 -19.46 10.21 7.13
C PHE A 426 -20.30 10.45 5.85
N TRP A 427 -20.17 9.61 4.83
CA TRP A 427 -20.87 9.75 3.54
C TRP A 427 -22.22 9.06 3.50
N GLY A 428 -22.52 8.21 4.46
CA GLY A 428 -23.76 7.45 4.54
C GLY A 428 -23.52 6.00 4.97
N PRO A 429 -24.61 5.20 5.06
CA PRO A 429 -24.51 3.80 5.43
C PRO A 429 -23.75 3.00 4.35
N ALA A 430 -22.94 2.05 4.80
CA ALA A 430 -22.20 1.16 3.92
C ALA A 430 -22.04 -0.22 4.55
N GLN A 431 -21.86 -1.22 3.74
CA GLN A 431 -21.51 -2.57 4.16
C GLN A 431 -20.08 -2.87 3.71
N ARG A 432 -19.37 -3.70 4.44
CA ARG A 432 -17.99 -4.02 4.12
C ARG A 432 -17.84 -5.50 3.80
N VAL A 433 -16.95 -5.83 2.86
CA VAL A 433 -16.50 -7.21 2.65
C VAL A 433 -15.90 -7.75 3.94
N ARG A 434 -16.26 -8.99 4.32
CA ARG A 434 -15.69 -9.66 5.51
C ARG A 434 -14.17 -9.63 5.47
N GLY A 435 -13.53 -9.61 6.64
CA GLY A 435 -12.09 -9.68 6.74
C GLY A 435 -11.52 -10.90 6.03
N ALA A 436 -10.48 -10.70 5.21
CA ALA A 436 -9.84 -11.76 4.46
C ALA A 436 -8.87 -12.60 5.31
N VAL A 437 -8.65 -12.25 6.57
CA VAL A 437 -7.79 -12.99 7.49
C VAL A 437 -8.37 -12.96 8.91
N THR A 438 -8.23 -14.07 9.62
CA THR A 438 -8.48 -14.20 11.05
C THR A 438 -7.22 -14.68 11.75
N VAL A 439 -7.02 -14.28 13.01
CA VAL A 439 -5.88 -14.67 13.85
C VAL A 439 -6.43 -15.19 15.18
N GLY A 440 -6.49 -16.50 15.32
CA GLY A 440 -7.25 -17.12 16.42
C GLY A 440 -8.69 -16.61 16.45
N GLU A 441 -9.10 -15.99 17.55
CA GLU A 441 -10.42 -15.37 17.70
C GLU A 441 -10.48 -13.91 17.18
N ALA A 442 -9.32 -13.29 16.88
CA ALA A 442 -9.28 -11.91 16.41
C ALA A 442 -9.66 -11.81 14.93
N THR A 443 -10.59 -10.89 14.64
CA THR A 443 -10.97 -10.52 13.29
C THR A 443 -10.77 -9.03 13.07
N MET A 444 -10.63 -8.60 11.82
CA MET A 444 -10.55 -7.18 11.52
C MET A 444 -11.88 -6.50 11.86
N ALA A 445 -11.83 -5.55 12.81
CA ALA A 445 -12.97 -4.73 13.21
C ALA A 445 -12.48 -3.31 13.55
N TRP A 446 -13.29 -2.31 13.28
CA TRP A 446 -12.93 -0.90 13.50
C TRP A 446 -13.88 -0.26 14.48
N ASP A 447 -13.32 0.31 15.56
CA ASP A 447 -14.09 0.97 16.62
C ASP A 447 -14.65 2.34 16.20
N ARG A 448 -14.11 2.89 15.08
CA ARG A 448 -14.57 4.15 14.48
C ARG A 448 -14.96 3.92 13.02
N PRO A 449 -16.12 4.41 12.57
CA PRO A 449 -16.47 4.37 11.17
C PRO A 449 -15.55 5.28 10.34
N ALA A 450 -15.58 5.11 9.02
CA ALA A 450 -14.86 5.98 8.11
C ALA A 450 -15.37 7.43 8.22
N ALA A 451 -14.43 8.37 8.39
CA ALA A 451 -14.69 9.79 8.56
C ALA A 451 -13.94 10.65 7.52
N SER A 452 -14.33 11.91 7.36
CA SER A 452 -13.65 12.83 6.45
C SER A 452 -12.23 13.18 6.93
N LEU A 453 -11.36 13.55 5.99
CA LEU A 453 -10.03 14.08 6.33
C LEU A 453 -10.15 15.40 7.10
N GLY A 454 -9.38 15.53 8.19
CA GLY A 454 -9.41 16.72 9.05
C GLY A 454 -10.56 16.75 10.06
N SER A 455 -11.25 15.63 10.28
CA SER A 455 -12.34 15.51 11.25
C SER A 455 -11.88 15.38 12.71
N ALA A 456 -10.58 15.22 12.95
CA ALA A 456 -9.98 15.09 14.28
C ALA A 456 -8.92 16.17 14.52
N GLN A 457 -8.53 16.34 15.79
CA GLN A 457 -7.37 17.15 16.17
C GLN A 457 -6.07 16.33 16.04
N PRO A 458 -4.92 16.98 15.80
CA PRO A 458 -3.62 16.31 15.73
C PRO A 458 -3.07 16.05 17.15
N GLU A 459 -3.70 15.12 17.84
CA GLU A 459 -3.37 14.73 19.23
C GLU A 459 -3.62 13.24 19.45
N TRP A 460 -2.91 12.64 20.45
CA TRP A 460 -3.14 11.26 20.87
C TRP A 460 -4.34 11.10 21.80
#